data_27469dcf20b7a0b3ede537f25e03a164
#
_entry.id   27469dcf20b7a0b3ede537f25e03a164
#
_cell.length_a   1.000
_cell.length_b   1.000
_cell.length_c   1.000
_cell.angle_alpha   90.00
_cell.angle_beta   90.00
_cell.angle_gamma   90.00
#
_symmetry.space_group_name_H-M   'P 1'
#
loop_
_entity.id
_entity.type
_entity.pdbx_description
1 polymer ?
#
loop_
_entity_poly.entity_id
_entity_poly.type
_entity_poly.pdbx_seq_one_letter_code
_entity_poly.pdbx_strand_id
1 'polypeptide(L)'
;MRSVCVLGGSGFVGTRLCAALAREGWRITVPTRNPAGARHLAMIPSLRLVGADVHDPAQLAALCERQQAVVNLVGILNESGRDGSGFRRVHAELARKLVAACRRGRVDRLLQMSALNADADHGASHYLKSKGAAERIIREESDPDLRFTIFQPSVIFGPEDDFVNRFAGLLRMIPLALPLARPQARFAPVWVEDVVSAMLCALADDATAGESYQLCGPDRYTLREIVCLVRDELGLSRAVIGLPDWAARLQAGICDFVPGKPFSTDNYRSLMVDSVCSVNGLARLGIHPQPLAAILPRYLGDQGHAGRYSRYRQSASR
;
A
#
# COMPACT_ATOMS: atom_id res chain seq x y z
N MET A 1 13.50 25.86 1.75
CA MET A 1 13.48 24.49 2.32
C MET A 1 12.20 23.82 1.84
N ARG A 2 12.31 22.71 1.11
CA ARG A 2 11.15 22.02 0.51
C ARG A 2 10.21 21.49 1.61
N SER A 3 8.90 21.59 1.41
CA SER A 3 7.89 21.16 2.37
C SER A 3 6.86 20.24 1.71
N VAL A 4 6.46 19.18 2.43
CA VAL A 4 5.52 18.17 1.95
C VAL A 4 4.56 17.75 3.04
N CYS A 5 3.27 17.61 2.68
CA CYS A 5 2.28 16.98 3.53
C CYS A 5 2.05 15.54 3.06
N VAL A 6 2.21 14.55 3.95
CA VAL A 6 2.04 13.13 3.63
C VAL A 6 0.80 12.59 4.33
N LEU A 7 -0.32 12.54 3.62
CA LEU A 7 -1.55 11.91 4.08
C LEU A 7 -1.35 10.39 4.13
N GLY A 8 -1.65 9.76 5.25
CA GLY A 8 -1.33 8.34 5.47
C GLY A 8 0.15 8.08 5.78
N GLY A 9 0.90 9.12 6.16
CA GLY A 9 2.33 9.05 6.48
C GLY A 9 2.69 8.12 7.64
N SER A 10 1.73 7.79 8.51
CA SER A 10 1.92 6.84 9.62
C SER A 10 1.69 5.37 9.22
N GLY A 11 1.28 5.10 7.99
CA GLY A 11 1.11 3.75 7.47
C GLY A 11 2.41 3.11 6.97
N PHE A 12 2.32 1.88 6.47
CA PHE A 12 3.43 1.07 5.99
C PHE A 12 4.31 1.79 4.95
N VAL A 13 3.75 2.21 3.82
CA VAL A 13 4.50 2.97 2.79
C VAL A 13 4.89 4.35 3.30
N GLY A 14 3.98 5.00 4.04
CA GLY A 14 4.17 6.37 4.53
C GLY A 14 5.34 6.53 5.48
N THR A 15 5.54 5.60 6.39
CA THR A 15 6.68 5.60 7.33
C THR A 15 8.02 5.54 6.57
N ARG A 16 8.12 4.68 5.55
CA ARG A 16 9.31 4.56 4.70
C ARG A 16 9.56 5.82 3.89
N LEU A 17 8.49 6.35 3.27
CA LEU A 17 8.56 7.60 2.51
C LEU A 17 9.00 8.78 3.39
N CYS A 18 8.44 8.92 4.59
CA CYS A 18 8.82 9.98 5.51
C CYS A 18 10.30 9.91 5.90
N ALA A 19 10.81 8.71 6.18
CA ALA A 19 12.23 8.51 6.47
C ALA A 19 13.14 8.88 5.27
N ALA A 20 12.72 8.55 4.06
CA ALA A 20 13.44 8.88 2.84
C ALA A 20 13.42 10.39 2.54
N LEU A 21 12.24 11.03 2.66
CA LEU A 21 12.09 12.48 2.50
C LEU A 21 12.93 13.29 3.50
N ALA A 22 13.04 12.81 4.74
CA ALA A 22 13.89 13.46 5.75
C ALA A 22 15.37 13.42 5.37
N ARG A 23 15.85 12.31 4.80
CA ARG A 23 17.23 12.19 4.27
C ARG A 23 17.48 13.16 3.11
N GLU A 24 16.46 13.44 2.32
CA GLU A 24 16.50 14.43 1.23
C GLU A 24 16.29 15.89 1.71
N GLY A 25 16.22 16.13 3.02
CA GLY A 25 16.11 17.46 3.62
C GLY A 25 14.73 18.11 3.49
N TRP A 26 13.66 17.35 3.31
CA TRP A 26 12.28 17.86 3.31
C TRP A 26 11.79 18.16 4.72
N ARG A 27 10.99 19.21 4.89
CA ARG A 27 10.10 19.39 6.04
C ARG A 27 8.83 18.61 5.78
N ILE A 28 8.49 17.72 6.70
CA ILE A 28 7.41 16.75 6.51
C ILE A 28 6.28 17.06 7.52
N THR A 29 5.06 17.19 7.03
CA THR A 29 3.86 17.26 7.86
C THR A 29 3.07 15.97 7.67
N VAL A 30 2.80 15.26 8.77
CA VAL A 30 2.00 14.03 8.75
C VAL A 30 0.75 14.23 9.59
N PRO A 31 -0.44 14.37 8.97
CA PRO A 31 -1.69 14.37 9.70
C PRO A 31 -2.04 12.94 10.14
N THR A 32 -2.54 12.83 11.37
CA THR A 32 -3.00 11.56 11.93
C THR A 32 -4.13 11.78 12.93
N ARG A 33 -5.12 10.89 12.95
CA ARG A 33 -6.19 10.87 13.95
C ARG A 33 -5.71 10.35 15.32
N ASN A 34 -4.59 9.61 15.32
CA ASN A 34 -4.00 9.04 16.53
C ASN A 34 -2.51 9.38 16.63
N PRO A 35 -2.15 10.58 17.11
CA PRO A 35 -0.75 10.97 17.28
C PRO A 35 0.03 10.03 18.21
N ALA A 36 -0.63 9.48 19.24
CA ALA A 36 0.01 8.55 20.16
C ALA A 36 0.46 7.24 19.49
N GLY A 37 -0.34 6.70 18.55
CA GLY A 37 0.02 5.53 17.76
C GLY A 37 1.10 5.77 16.71
N ALA A 38 1.32 7.04 16.34
CA ALA A 38 2.31 7.45 15.34
C ALA A 38 3.63 7.95 15.95
N ARG A 39 3.88 7.73 17.24
CA ARG A 39 5.08 8.24 17.96
C ARG A 39 6.40 7.76 17.37
N HIS A 40 6.44 6.62 16.71
CA HIS A 40 7.63 6.13 16.03
C HIS A 40 8.16 7.11 14.97
N LEU A 41 7.27 7.93 14.37
CA LEU A 41 7.66 8.97 13.42
C LEU A 41 8.29 10.21 14.08
N ALA A 42 8.08 10.42 15.38
CA ALA A 42 8.63 11.57 16.08
C ALA A 42 10.17 11.54 16.19
N MET A 43 10.77 10.40 15.91
CA MET A 43 12.24 10.25 15.83
C MET A 43 12.84 10.83 14.53
N ILE A 44 12.00 11.18 13.54
CA ILE A 44 12.45 11.78 12.28
C ILE A 44 12.57 13.30 12.50
N PRO A 45 13.79 13.91 12.42
CA PRO A 45 14.03 15.27 12.89
C PRO A 45 13.24 16.37 12.19
N SER A 46 12.96 16.19 10.89
CA SER A 46 12.25 17.19 10.06
C SER A 46 10.75 16.94 9.96
N LEU A 47 10.21 16.00 10.76
CA LEU A 47 8.80 15.59 10.68
C LEU A 47 7.99 16.20 11.83
N ARG A 48 6.84 16.78 11.47
CA ARG A 48 5.83 17.27 12.38
C ARG A 48 4.56 16.40 12.28
N LEU A 49 4.18 15.76 13.39
CA LEU A 49 2.88 15.11 13.53
C LEU A 49 1.81 16.15 13.87
N VAL A 50 0.67 16.08 13.18
CA VAL A 50 -0.48 16.97 13.41
C VAL A 50 -1.72 16.12 13.66
N GLY A 51 -2.38 16.34 14.81
CA GLY A 51 -3.69 15.73 15.07
C GLY A 51 -4.73 16.35 14.16
N ALA A 52 -5.21 15.59 13.15
CA ALA A 52 -6.20 16.10 12.20
C ALA A 52 -6.98 14.96 11.53
N ASP A 53 -8.24 15.27 11.16
CA ASP A 53 -9.03 14.42 10.26
C ASP A 53 -8.93 14.94 8.82
N VAL A 54 -8.30 14.18 7.96
CA VAL A 54 -8.15 14.51 6.53
C VAL A 54 -9.48 14.49 5.76
N HIS A 55 -10.55 13.95 6.33
CA HIS A 55 -11.89 14.00 5.75
C HIS A 55 -12.63 15.31 6.07
N ASP A 56 -12.15 16.11 7.03
CA ASP A 56 -12.64 17.46 7.27
C ASP A 56 -12.01 18.45 6.26
N PRO A 57 -12.81 19.10 5.41
CA PRO A 57 -12.29 19.98 4.37
C PRO A 57 -11.51 21.20 4.92
N ALA A 58 -11.88 21.71 6.09
CA ALA A 58 -11.20 22.86 6.67
C ALA A 58 -9.82 22.49 7.21
N GLN A 59 -9.73 21.34 7.91
CA GLN A 59 -8.46 20.81 8.39
C GLN A 59 -7.55 20.43 7.24
N LEU A 60 -8.10 19.77 6.19
CA LEU A 60 -7.32 19.40 5.01
C LEU A 60 -6.77 20.63 4.27
N ALA A 61 -7.57 21.68 4.13
CA ALA A 61 -7.12 22.94 3.54
C ALA A 61 -5.96 23.56 4.33
N ALA A 62 -6.07 23.62 5.66
CA ALA A 62 -5.00 24.14 6.53
C ALA A 62 -3.71 23.30 6.45
N LEU A 63 -3.83 21.98 6.27
CA LEU A 63 -2.69 21.08 6.06
C LEU A 63 -1.95 21.32 4.74
N CYS A 64 -2.68 21.72 3.69
CA CYS A 64 -2.13 22.01 2.36
C CYS A 64 -1.51 23.43 2.27
N GLU A 65 -1.85 24.32 3.18
CA GLU A 65 -1.27 25.68 3.20
C GLU A 65 0.26 25.64 3.31
N ARG A 66 0.94 26.41 2.44
CA ARG A 66 2.41 26.52 2.40
C ARG A 66 3.15 25.19 2.17
N GLN A 67 2.47 24.18 1.63
CA GLN A 67 3.15 22.96 1.16
C GLN A 67 3.49 23.10 -0.32
N GLN A 68 4.71 22.70 -0.69
CA GLN A 68 5.09 22.59 -2.10
C GLN A 68 4.54 21.31 -2.72
N ALA A 69 4.48 20.25 -1.92
CA ALA A 69 3.96 18.97 -2.38
C ALA A 69 2.99 18.35 -1.38
N VAL A 70 2.06 17.56 -1.90
CA VAL A 70 1.20 16.68 -1.09
C VAL A 70 1.29 15.27 -1.63
N VAL A 71 1.44 14.30 -0.74
CA VAL A 71 1.43 12.86 -1.08
C VAL A 71 0.22 12.23 -0.41
N ASN A 72 -0.65 11.61 -1.21
CA ASN A 72 -1.82 10.90 -0.70
C ASN A 72 -1.60 9.38 -0.75
N LEU A 73 -1.36 8.79 0.42
CA LEU A 73 -1.23 7.35 0.64
C LEU A 73 -2.45 6.77 1.37
N VAL A 74 -3.47 7.59 1.63
CA VAL A 74 -4.66 7.13 2.35
C VAL A 74 -5.40 6.08 1.53
N GLY A 75 -5.69 4.97 2.18
CA GLY A 75 -6.46 3.88 1.58
C GLY A 75 -6.86 2.85 2.62
N ILE A 76 -7.89 2.10 2.29
CA ILE A 76 -8.34 0.92 3.06
C ILE A 76 -8.46 -0.26 2.10
N LEU A 77 -8.18 -1.46 2.60
CA LEU A 77 -8.34 -2.72 1.85
C LEU A 77 -9.65 -3.42 2.18
N ASN A 78 -10.32 -3.03 3.27
CA ASN A 78 -11.62 -3.51 3.69
C ASN A 78 -12.44 -2.34 4.22
N GLU A 79 -13.75 -2.35 3.95
CA GLU A 79 -14.69 -1.41 4.53
C GLU A 79 -15.54 -2.06 5.62
N SER A 80 -16.13 -1.26 6.51
CA SER A 80 -17.06 -1.76 7.53
C SER A 80 -18.40 -2.19 6.89
N GLY A 81 -18.82 -1.51 5.83
CA GLY A 81 -19.98 -1.83 5.00
C GLY A 81 -19.74 -2.98 4.01
N ARG A 82 -20.62 -3.08 3.00
CA ARG A 82 -20.55 -4.05 1.89
C ARG A 82 -20.97 -3.43 0.55
N ASP A 83 -21.36 -2.17 0.57
CA ASP A 83 -21.94 -1.44 -0.57
C ASP A 83 -20.91 -0.54 -1.29
N GLY A 84 -19.65 -0.56 -0.86
CA GLY A 84 -18.59 0.26 -1.40
C GLY A 84 -18.61 1.71 -0.92
N SER A 85 -19.52 2.10 -0.02
CA SER A 85 -19.62 3.47 0.48
C SER A 85 -18.38 3.89 1.27
N GLY A 86 -17.83 2.97 2.09
CA GLY A 86 -16.60 3.18 2.82
C GLY A 86 -15.40 3.41 1.91
N PHE A 87 -15.26 2.59 0.87
CA PHE A 87 -14.21 2.77 -0.15
C PHE A 87 -14.38 4.11 -0.89
N ARG A 88 -15.60 4.46 -1.30
CA ARG A 88 -15.91 5.71 -1.99
C ARG A 88 -15.53 6.93 -1.16
N ARG A 89 -15.91 6.93 0.13
CA ARG A 89 -15.58 7.99 1.08
C ARG A 89 -14.06 8.17 1.22
N VAL A 90 -13.33 7.06 1.42
CA VAL A 90 -11.89 7.11 1.71
C VAL A 90 -11.05 7.40 0.47
N HIS A 91 -11.47 6.95 -0.72
CA HIS A 91 -10.67 7.12 -1.93
C HIS A 91 -11.17 8.27 -2.80
N ALA A 92 -12.41 8.22 -3.30
CA ALA A 92 -12.91 9.19 -4.28
C ALA A 92 -13.26 10.55 -3.65
N GLU A 93 -14.02 10.55 -2.53
CA GLU A 93 -14.40 11.82 -1.89
C GLU A 93 -13.18 12.53 -1.28
N LEU A 94 -12.23 11.77 -0.72
CA LEU A 94 -10.98 12.37 -0.24
C LEU A 94 -10.17 12.97 -1.39
N ALA A 95 -10.08 12.29 -2.55
CA ALA A 95 -9.39 12.84 -3.71
C ALA A 95 -9.98 14.20 -4.16
N ARG A 96 -11.33 14.31 -4.20
CA ARG A 96 -12.00 15.58 -4.54
C ARG A 96 -11.70 16.69 -3.53
N LYS A 97 -11.80 16.38 -2.23
CA LYS A 97 -11.46 17.33 -1.17
C LYS A 97 -9.99 17.75 -1.25
N LEU A 98 -9.11 16.81 -1.59
CA LEU A 98 -7.68 17.06 -1.69
C LEU A 98 -7.34 17.96 -2.87
N VAL A 99 -7.92 17.75 -4.05
CA VAL A 99 -7.74 18.65 -5.21
C VAL A 99 -8.18 20.07 -4.85
N ALA A 100 -9.36 20.23 -4.21
CA ALA A 100 -9.84 21.53 -3.75
C ALA A 100 -8.91 22.17 -2.69
N ALA A 101 -8.36 21.37 -1.77
CA ALA A 101 -7.41 21.84 -0.77
C ALA A 101 -6.07 22.25 -1.38
N CYS A 102 -5.55 21.48 -2.33
CA CYS A 102 -4.33 21.82 -3.08
C CYS A 102 -4.48 23.12 -3.85
N ARG A 103 -5.62 23.34 -4.52
CA ARG A 103 -5.96 24.61 -5.19
C ARG A 103 -5.90 25.79 -4.25
N ARG A 104 -6.58 25.69 -3.08
CA ARG A 104 -6.59 26.77 -2.07
C ARG A 104 -5.20 27.03 -1.48
N GLY A 105 -4.43 25.97 -1.22
CA GLY A 105 -3.08 26.04 -0.66
C GLY A 105 -2.00 26.43 -1.68
N ARG A 106 -2.34 26.52 -2.96
CA ARG A 106 -1.41 26.72 -4.08
C ARG A 106 -0.28 25.67 -4.06
N VAL A 107 -0.68 24.41 -3.91
CA VAL A 107 0.25 23.27 -3.93
C VAL A 107 0.67 23.00 -5.38
N ASP A 108 1.96 22.92 -5.62
CA ASP A 108 2.51 22.72 -6.96
C ASP A 108 2.50 21.26 -7.40
N ARG A 109 2.59 20.32 -6.45
CA ARG A 109 2.83 18.91 -6.73
C ARG A 109 1.94 17.98 -5.91
N LEU A 110 1.23 17.07 -6.58
CA LEU A 110 0.40 16.02 -5.94
C LEU A 110 0.87 14.63 -6.37
N LEU A 111 1.20 13.77 -5.43
CA LEU A 111 1.43 12.35 -5.66
C LEU A 111 0.26 11.53 -5.11
N GLN A 112 -0.34 10.70 -5.95
CA GLN A 112 -1.49 9.88 -5.59
C GLN A 112 -1.15 8.39 -5.65
N MET A 113 -1.34 7.69 -4.54
CA MET A 113 -1.28 6.24 -4.52
C MET A 113 -2.61 5.64 -4.95
N SER A 114 -2.59 4.92 -6.07
CA SER A 114 -3.72 4.15 -6.60
C SER A 114 -3.45 2.64 -6.45
N ALA A 115 -3.90 1.84 -7.39
CA ALA A 115 -3.66 0.40 -7.48
C ALA A 115 -3.70 -0.04 -8.94
N LEU A 116 -3.02 -1.14 -9.28
CA LEU A 116 -3.20 -1.81 -10.58
C LEU A 116 -4.67 -2.19 -10.79
N ASN A 117 -5.11 -2.11 -12.03
CA ASN A 117 -6.50 -2.38 -12.45
C ASN A 117 -7.55 -1.44 -11.80
N ALA A 118 -7.12 -0.29 -11.27
CA ALA A 118 -8.04 0.74 -10.82
C ALA A 118 -8.81 1.29 -12.03
N ASP A 119 -10.13 1.12 -12.02
CA ASP A 119 -11.04 1.58 -13.07
C ASP A 119 -12.38 1.96 -12.45
N ALA A 120 -12.84 3.17 -12.71
CA ALA A 120 -14.06 3.72 -12.08
C ALA A 120 -15.33 2.97 -12.49
N ASP A 121 -15.38 2.49 -13.72
CA ASP A 121 -16.57 1.91 -14.32
C ASP A 121 -16.51 0.38 -14.37
N HIS A 122 -15.35 -0.19 -14.75
CA HIS A 122 -15.16 -1.62 -15.00
C HIS A 122 -14.35 -2.35 -13.92
N GLY A 123 -13.88 -1.64 -12.88
CA GLY A 123 -13.12 -2.27 -11.78
C GLY A 123 -13.85 -3.48 -11.20
N ALA A 124 -13.14 -4.59 -11.03
CA ALA A 124 -13.73 -5.87 -10.61
C ALA A 124 -14.33 -5.85 -9.19
N SER A 125 -13.87 -4.93 -8.35
CA SER A 125 -14.28 -4.77 -6.95
C SER A 125 -14.64 -3.31 -6.62
N HIS A 126 -15.33 -3.09 -5.51
CA HIS A 126 -15.60 -1.73 -5.02
C HIS A 126 -14.30 -0.97 -4.71
N TYR A 127 -13.29 -1.68 -4.19
CA TYR A 127 -11.96 -1.13 -3.99
C TYR A 127 -11.37 -0.58 -5.31
N LEU A 128 -11.30 -1.40 -6.36
CA LEU A 128 -10.73 -0.99 -7.66
C LEU A 128 -11.55 0.12 -8.32
N LYS A 129 -12.87 0.06 -8.23
CA LYS A 129 -13.76 1.14 -8.71
C LYS A 129 -13.51 2.45 -7.99
N SER A 130 -13.36 2.42 -6.67
CA SER A 130 -13.14 3.64 -5.89
C SER A 130 -11.75 4.25 -6.11
N LYS A 131 -10.73 3.41 -6.34
CA LYS A 131 -9.39 3.87 -6.74
C LYS A 131 -9.41 4.50 -8.13
N GLY A 132 -10.07 3.87 -9.10
CA GLY A 132 -10.26 4.44 -10.45
C GLY A 132 -11.04 5.75 -10.43
N ALA A 133 -12.09 5.84 -9.60
CA ALA A 133 -12.84 7.09 -9.41
C ALA A 133 -11.95 8.21 -8.82
N ALA A 134 -11.04 7.89 -7.90
CA ALA A 134 -10.08 8.86 -7.38
C ALA A 134 -9.09 9.33 -8.45
N GLU A 135 -8.60 8.42 -9.30
CA GLU A 135 -7.74 8.79 -10.45
C GLU A 135 -8.47 9.73 -11.41
N ARG A 136 -9.70 9.39 -11.77
CA ARG A 136 -10.54 10.21 -12.66
C ARG A 136 -10.75 11.62 -12.10
N ILE A 137 -11.09 11.74 -10.82
CA ILE A 137 -11.26 13.02 -10.15
C ILE A 137 -9.97 13.86 -10.22
N ILE A 138 -8.82 13.25 -9.93
CA ILE A 138 -7.53 13.98 -9.98
C ILE A 138 -7.23 14.46 -11.40
N ARG A 139 -7.50 13.64 -12.43
CA ARG A 139 -7.25 14.01 -13.83
C ARG A 139 -8.17 15.13 -14.34
N GLU A 140 -9.45 15.07 -13.95
CA GLU A 140 -10.49 15.94 -14.49
C GLU A 140 -10.68 17.23 -13.67
N GLU A 141 -10.49 17.16 -12.33
CA GLU A 141 -10.79 18.27 -11.43
C GLU A 141 -9.54 19.04 -10.97
N SER A 142 -8.31 18.58 -11.31
CA SER A 142 -7.08 19.33 -11.01
C SER A 142 -6.94 20.57 -11.89
N ASP A 143 -6.46 21.66 -11.28
CA ASP A 143 -6.09 22.84 -12.05
C ASP A 143 -4.87 22.54 -12.94
N PRO A 144 -4.70 23.26 -14.04
CA PRO A 144 -3.54 23.11 -14.92
C PRO A 144 -2.18 23.30 -14.19
N ASP A 145 -2.19 24.10 -13.13
CA ASP A 145 -0.99 24.38 -12.33
C ASP A 145 -0.66 23.27 -11.33
N LEU A 146 -1.62 22.38 -11.00
CA LEU A 146 -1.40 21.26 -10.09
C LEU A 146 -0.80 20.06 -10.86
N ARG A 147 0.51 19.93 -10.81
CA ARG A 147 1.24 18.81 -11.39
C ARG A 147 1.05 17.54 -10.58
N PHE A 148 0.26 16.61 -11.06
CA PHE A 148 0.03 15.34 -10.36
C PHE A 148 0.81 14.17 -10.98
N THR A 149 1.10 13.14 -10.19
CA THR A 149 1.54 11.82 -10.66
C THR A 149 0.77 10.73 -9.91
N ILE A 150 0.32 9.71 -10.63
CA ILE A 150 -0.44 8.59 -10.10
C ILE A 150 0.42 7.33 -10.12
N PHE A 151 0.51 6.64 -8.99
CA PHE A 151 1.18 5.36 -8.88
C PHE A 151 0.17 4.24 -8.73
N GLN A 152 0.29 3.23 -9.59
CA GLN A 152 -0.57 2.05 -9.65
C GLN A 152 0.26 0.79 -9.30
N PRO A 153 0.56 0.56 -8.03
CA PRO A 153 1.34 -0.61 -7.64
C PRO A 153 0.53 -1.91 -7.77
N SER A 154 1.24 -3.00 -8.04
CA SER A 154 0.83 -4.34 -7.65
C SER A 154 0.83 -4.43 -6.12
N VAL A 155 0.71 -5.63 -5.56
CA VAL A 155 0.80 -5.77 -4.11
C VAL A 155 2.17 -5.31 -3.62
N ILE A 156 2.17 -4.36 -2.68
CA ILE A 156 3.40 -3.84 -2.08
C ILE A 156 3.79 -4.74 -0.92
N PHE A 157 5.03 -5.20 -0.88
CA PHE A 157 5.53 -6.06 0.19
C PHE A 157 6.72 -5.43 0.93
N GLY A 158 6.93 -5.89 2.18
CA GLY A 158 8.02 -5.46 3.03
C GLY A 158 7.77 -5.71 4.51
N PRO A 159 8.70 -5.38 5.40
CA PRO A 159 8.44 -5.42 6.83
C PRO A 159 7.18 -4.62 7.18
N GLU A 160 6.26 -5.23 7.93
CA GLU A 160 4.99 -4.61 8.36
C GLU A 160 3.93 -4.46 7.25
N ASP A 161 4.08 -5.10 6.07
CA ASP A 161 3.02 -5.15 5.06
C ASP A 161 1.81 -5.98 5.55
N ASP A 162 0.64 -5.69 4.96
CA ASP A 162 -0.61 -6.41 5.28
C ASP A 162 -0.82 -7.67 4.42
N PHE A 163 -0.01 -7.92 3.40
CA PHE A 163 -0.22 -9.03 2.48
C PHE A 163 0.61 -10.25 2.86
N VAL A 164 1.92 -10.15 2.80
CA VAL A 164 2.84 -11.25 3.10
C VAL A 164 2.77 -11.61 4.58
N ASN A 165 2.77 -10.61 5.47
CA ASN A 165 2.69 -10.82 6.91
C ASN A 165 1.35 -11.41 7.35
N ARG A 166 0.25 -11.15 6.64
CA ARG A 166 -1.04 -11.80 6.88
C ARG A 166 -0.97 -13.29 6.60
N PHE A 167 -0.41 -13.70 5.45
CA PHE A 167 -0.21 -15.12 5.14
C PHE A 167 0.77 -15.78 6.12
N ALA A 168 1.83 -15.10 6.53
CA ALA A 168 2.74 -15.57 7.56
C ALA A 168 2.01 -15.83 8.90
N GLY A 169 1.13 -14.92 9.31
CA GLY A 169 0.27 -15.08 10.49
C GLY A 169 -0.67 -16.29 10.37
N LEU A 170 -1.37 -16.41 9.24
CA LEU A 170 -2.28 -17.52 8.98
C LEU A 170 -1.55 -18.88 8.99
N LEU A 171 -0.39 -18.97 8.33
CA LEU A 171 0.43 -20.17 8.29
C LEU A 171 0.95 -20.58 9.68
N ARG A 172 1.23 -19.64 10.56
CA ARG A 172 1.61 -19.92 11.97
C ARG A 172 0.44 -20.44 12.80
N MET A 173 -0.77 -19.89 12.55
CA MET A 173 -1.97 -20.25 13.34
C MET A 173 -2.60 -21.59 12.91
N ILE A 174 -2.62 -21.88 11.61
CA ILE A 174 -3.30 -23.07 11.06
C ILE A 174 -2.37 -24.27 11.09
N PRO A 175 -2.70 -25.36 11.80
CA PRO A 175 -1.74 -26.44 12.07
C PRO A 175 -1.49 -27.40 10.90
N LEU A 176 -2.44 -27.64 10.02
CA LEU A 176 -2.35 -28.71 9.00
C LEU A 176 -2.28 -28.15 7.57
N ALA A 177 -3.29 -27.43 7.16
CA ALA A 177 -3.42 -26.97 5.77
C ALA A 177 -4.10 -25.60 5.69
N LEU A 178 -3.54 -24.69 4.91
CA LEU A 178 -4.13 -23.38 4.63
C LEU A 178 -5.06 -23.47 3.41
N PRO A 179 -6.38 -23.27 3.56
CA PRO A 179 -7.29 -23.14 2.43
C PRO A 179 -7.08 -21.79 1.73
N LEU A 180 -6.81 -21.82 0.44
CA LEU A 180 -6.46 -20.64 -0.34
C LEU A 180 -7.48 -20.38 -1.44
N ALA A 181 -8.19 -19.26 -1.37
CA ALA A 181 -9.08 -18.80 -2.43
C ALA A 181 -8.26 -18.32 -3.63
N ARG A 182 -8.73 -18.61 -4.85
CA ARG A 182 -8.14 -18.16 -6.11
C ARG A 182 -6.61 -18.37 -6.19
N PRO A 183 -6.11 -19.61 -5.99
CA PRO A 183 -4.68 -19.90 -5.92
C PRO A 183 -3.90 -19.54 -7.19
N GLN A 184 -4.58 -19.44 -8.33
CA GLN A 184 -4.00 -19.12 -9.65
C GLN A 184 -3.99 -17.62 -9.98
N ALA A 185 -4.56 -16.75 -9.12
CA ALA A 185 -4.49 -15.29 -9.31
C ALA A 185 -3.03 -14.84 -9.34
N ARG A 186 -2.65 -14.04 -10.34
CA ARG A 186 -1.25 -13.66 -10.60
C ARG A 186 -0.94 -12.28 -10.03
N PHE A 187 0.25 -12.16 -9.50
CA PHE A 187 0.80 -10.92 -8.92
C PHE A 187 2.23 -10.70 -9.40
N ALA A 188 2.63 -9.44 -9.46
CA ALA A 188 4.02 -9.03 -9.58
C ALA A 188 4.39 -8.15 -8.37
N PRO A 189 4.62 -8.75 -7.17
CA PRO A 189 4.82 -8.01 -5.92
C PRO A 189 5.96 -7.01 -6.05
N VAL A 190 5.75 -5.78 -5.60
CA VAL A 190 6.72 -4.70 -5.65
C VAL A 190 7.27 -4.39 -4.25
N TRP A 191 8.58 -4.24 -4.14
CA TRP A 191 9.26 -3.89 -2.90
C TRP A 191 8.92 -2.46 -2.47
N VAL A 192 8.62 -2.25 -1.18
CA VAL A 192 8.21 -0.93 -0.66
C VAL A 192 9.23 0.17 -0.90
N GLU A 193 10.53 -0.14 -0.83
CA GLU A 193 11.58 0.87 -1.07
C GLU A 193 11.69 1.25 -2.56
N ASP A 194 11.33 0.35 -3.50
CA ASP A 194 11.24 0.67 -4.93
C ASP A 194 10.06 1.63 -5.18
N VAL A 195 8.94 1.44 -4.48
CA VAL A 195 7.79 2.36 -4.51
C VAL A 195 8.17 3.73 -3.96
N VAL A 196 8.89 3.78 -2.82
CA VAL A 196 9.39 5.02 -2.22
C VAL A 196 10.35 5.72 -3.16
N SER A 197 11.27 4.98 -3.80
CA SER A 197 12.20 5.52 -4.78
C SER A 197 11.47 6.15 -5.99
N ALA A 198 10.41 5.50 -6.48
CA ALA A 198 9.56 6.05 -7.55
C ALA A 198 8.89 7.37 -7.14
N MET A 199 8.44 7.47 -5.89
CA MET A 199 7.83 8.70 -5.36
C MET A 199 8.85 9.82 -5.21
N LEU A 200 10.07 9.53 -4.72
CA LEU A 200 11.15 10.51 -4.63
C LEU A 200 11.56 11.01 -6.02
N CYS A 201 11.69 10.10 -6.99
CA CYS A 201 11.97 10.43 -8.38
C CYS A 201 10.92 11.40 -8.93
N ALA A 202 9.65 11.12 -8.72
CA ALA A 202 8.55 11.98 -9.17
C ALA A 202 8.50 13.33 -8.46
N LEU A 203 8.95 13.45 -7.22
CA LEU A 203 9.09 14.75 -6.55
C LEU A 203 10.26 15.58 -7.07
N ALA A 204 11.26 14.93 -7.66
CA ALA A 204 12.46 15.58 -8.19
C ALA A 204 12.36 15.90 -9.68
N ASP A 205 11.54 15.17 -10.45
CA ASP A 205 11.46 15.27 -11.91
C ASP A 205 10.06 15.70 -12.36
N ASP A 206 9.98 16.90 -12.90
CA ASP A 206 8.76 17.48 -13.44
C ASP A 206 8.23 16.75 -14.69
N ALA A 207 9.07 16.00 -15.40
CA ALA A 207 8.65 15.20 -16.56
C ALA A 207 7.64 14.08 -16.17
N THR A 208 7.53 13.77 -14.88
CA THR A 208 6.54 12.82 -14.36
C THR A 208 5.15 13.43 -14.13
N ALA A 209 4.98 14.72 -14.36
CA ALA A 209 3.71 15.41 -14.18
C ALA A 209 2.67 14.97 -15.22
N GLY A 210 1.43 14.73 -14.77
CA GLY A 210 0.35 14.23 -15.61
C GLY A 210 0.40 12.72 -15.89
N GLU A 211 1.49 12.05 -15.52
CA GLU A 211 1.76 10.64 -15.81
C GLU A 211 1.16 9.67 -14.77
N SER A 212 1.00 8.43 -15.22
CA SER A 212 0.67 7.30 -14.35
C SER A 212 1.69 6.18 -14.52
N TYR A 213 2.14 5.64 -13.41
CA TYR A 213 3.15 4.60 -13.38
C TYR A 213 2.61 3.34 -12.73
N GLN A 214 2.55 2.24 -13.49
CA GLN A 214 2.33 0.92 -12.95
C GLN A 214 3.62 0.45 -12.27
N LEU A 215 3.56 0.02 -11.02
CA LEU A 215 4.73 -0.38 -10.25
C LEU A 215 4.66 -1.87 -9.94
N CYS A 216 5.58 -2.64 -10.52
CA CYS A 216 5.67 -4.08 -10.34
C CYS A 216 7.09 -4.53 -10.00
N GLY A 217 7.19 -5.61 -9.24
CA GLY A 217 8.42 -6.35 -9.09
C GLY A 217 8.86 -7.03 -10.41
N PRO A 218 10.06 -7.61 -10.45
CA PRO A 218 10.60 -8.22 -11.67
C PRO A 218 9.92 -9.53 -12.01
N ASP A 219 9.41 -10.26 -11.00
CA ASP A 219 8.89 -11.60 -11.14
C ASP A 219 7.37 -11.65 -11.02
N ARG A 220 6.77 -12.63 -11.70
CA ARG A 220 5.34 -12.92 -11.63
C ARG A 220 5.12 -14.21 -10.87
N TYR A 221 4.22 -14.17 -9.89
CA TYR A 221 3.87 -15.32 -9.07
C TYR A 221 2.36 -15.53 -9.07
N THR A 222 1.93 -16.77 -8.97
CA THR A 222 0.57 -17.09 -8.51
C THR A 222 0.45 -16.84 -7.02
N LEU A 223 -0.77 -16.61 -6.51
CA LEU A 223 -1.01 -16.47 -5.08
C LEU A 223 -0.51 -17.69 -4.30
N ARG A 224 -0.67 -18.89 -4.87
CA ARG A 224 -0.16 -20.13 -4.28
C ARG A 224 1.36 -20.13 -4.14
N GLU A 225 2.09 -19.70 -5.17
CA GLU A 225 3.56 -19.62 -5.13
C GLU A 225 4.03 -18.64 -4.07
N ILE A 226 3.39 -17.45 -3.96
CA ILE A 226 3.71 -16.48 -2.91
C ILE A 226 3.53 -17.10 -1.53
N VAL A 227 2.39 -17.77 -1.29
CA VAL A 227 2.10 -18.39 0.01
C VAL A 227 3.05 -19.55 0.31
N CYS A 228 3.45 -20.32 -0.72
CA CYS A 228 4.46 -21.36 -0.56
C CYS A 228 5.84 -20.76 -0.22
N LEU A 229 6.27 -19.69 -0.89
CA LEU A 229 7.51 -18.97 -0.55
C LEU A 229 7.49 -18.49 0.91
N VAL A 230 6.40 -17.88 1.35
CA VAL A 230 6.24 -17.46 2.76
C VAL A 230 6.32 -18.64 3.72
N ARG A 231 5.65 -19.76 3.41
CA ARG A 231 5.70 -21.00 4.20
C ARG A 231 7.13 -21.53 4.33
N ASP A 232 7.85 -21.57 3.21
CA ASP A 232 9.21 -22.14 3.15
C ASP A 232 10.20 -21.26 3.92
N GLU A 233 10.08 -19.93 3.83
CA GLU A 233 10.86 -18.98 4.62
C GLU A 233 10.61 -19.10 6.13
N LEU A 234 9.37 -19.47 6.52
CA LEU A 234 9.03 -19.73 7.92
C LEU A 234 9.47 -21.12 8.42
N GLY A 235 9.99 -21.99 7.53
CA GLY A 235 10.38 -23.36 7.86
C GLY A 235 9.19 -24.25 8.22
N LEU A 236 7.98 -23.98 7.71
CA LEU A 236 6.76 -24.68 8.04
C LEU A 236 6.42 -25.76 7.00
N SER A 237 6.02 -26.95 7.47
CA SER A 237 5.61 -28.08 6.60
C SER A 237 4.08 -28.15 6.44
N ARG A 238 3.45 -27.02 6.10
CA ARG A 238 1.98 -26.94 5.99
C ARG A 238 1.53 -27.08 4.54
N ALA A 239 0.43 -27.79 4.30
CA ALA A 239 -0.15 -27.88 2.97
C ALA A 239 -0.86 -26.55 2.62
N VAL A 240 -0.72 -26.13 1.34
CA VAL A 240 -1.50 -25.01 0.79
C VAL A 240 -2.49 -25.60 -0.21
N ILE A 241 -3.78 -25.59 0.17
CA ILE A 241 -4.84 -26.25 -0.59
C ILE A 241 -5.69 -25.19 -1.29
N GLY A 242 -5.68 -25.19 -2.63
CA GLY A 242 -6.54 -24.30 -3.41
C GLY A 242 -8.02 -24.71 -3.27
N LEU A 243 -8.86 -23.74 -2.95
CA LEU A 243 -10.29 -23.93 -2.89
C LEU A 243 -10.92 -23.87 -4.30
N PRO A 244 -11.91 -24.71 -4.59
CA PRO A 244 -12.77 -24.52 -5.75
C PRO A 244 -13.55 -23.21 -5.62
N ASP A 245 -13.99 -22.63 -6.75
CA ASP A 245 -14.55 -21.28 -6.79
C ASP A 245 -15.76 -21.09 -5.87
N TRP A 246 -16.66 -22.08 -5.82
CA TRP A 246 -17.82 -22.03 -4.92
C TRP A 246 -17.43 -21.97 -3.43
N ALA A 247 -16.40 -22.72 -3.03
CA ALA A 247 -15.93 -22.73 -1.64
C ALA A 247 -15.19 -21.42 -1.30
N ALA A 248 -14.44 -20.85 -2.27
CA ALA A 248 -13.78 -19.56 -2.11
C ALA A 248 -14.81 -18.41 -1.93
N ARG A 249 -15.92 -18.45 -2.67
CA ARG A 249 -17.03 -17.49 -2.50
C ARG A 249 -17.72 -17.65 -1.15
N LEU A 250 -17.97 -18.89 -0.73
CA LEU A 250 -18.56 -19.16 0.59
C LEU A 250 -17.63 -18.68 1.71
N GLN A 251 -16.34 -18.97 1.62
CA GLN A 251 -15.32 -18.48 2.56
C GLN A 251 -15.35 -16.95 2.66
N ALA A 252 -15.34 -16.24 1.53
CA ALA A 252 -15.39 -14.78 1.50
C ALA A 252 -16.67 -14.23 2.16
N GLY A 253 -17.83 -14.83 1.84
CA GLY A 253 -19.10 -14.46 2.45
C GLY A 253 -19.15 -14.66 3.96
N ILE A 254 -18.60 -15.76 4.47
CA ILE A 254 -18.50 -16.01 5.93
C ILE A 254 -17.55 -15.00 6.57
N CYS A 255 -16.38 -14.77 5.96
CA CYS A 255 -15.37 -13.85 6.48
C CYS A 255 -15.82 -12.38 6.47
N ASP A 256 -16.83 -12.01 5.68
CA ASP A 256 -17.43 -10.67 5.73
C ASP A 256 -18.07 -10.34 7.09
N PHE A 257 -18.45 -11.35 7.87
CA PHE A 257 -19.03 -11.21 9.22
C PHE A 257 -17.99 -11.30 10.33
N VAL A 258 -16.78 -11.76 10.02
CA VAL A 258 -15.70 -11.90 11.02
C VAL A 258 -15.09 -10.53 11.32
N PRO A 259 -14.92 -10.15 12.59
CA PRO A 259 -14.21 -8.93 12.96
C PRO A 259 -12.80 -8.86 12.32
N GLY A 260 -12.46 -7.69 11.74
CA GLY A 260 -11.20 -7.51 11.02
C GLY A 260 -11.20 -8.01 9.59
N LYS A 261 -12.26 -8.71 9.12
CA LYS A 261 -12.45 -9.21 7.75
C LYS A 261 -11.16 -9.76 7.14
N PRO A 262 -10.67 -10.91 7.60
CA PRO A 262 -9.40 -11.47 7.13
C PRO A 262 -9.39 -11.72 5.62
N PHE A 263 -10.58 -11.97 5.03
CA PHE A 263 -10.81 -12.10 3.61
C PHE A 263 -12.25 -11.72 3.30
N SER A 264 -12.50 -10.73 2.45
CA SER A 264 -13.85 -10.23 2.14
C SER A 264 -14.30 -10.64 0.74
N THR A 265 -15.60 -10.53 0.49
CA THR A 265 -16.15 -10.70 -0.86
C THR A 265 -15.53 -9.70 -1.84
N ASP A 266 -15.16 -8.50 -1.41
CA ASP A 266 -14.50 -7.51 -2.25
C ASP A 266 -13.04 -7.91 -2.55
N ASN A 267 -12.32 -8.50 -1.57
CA ASN A 267 -11.00 -9.09 -1.81
C ASN A 267 -11.09 -10.25 -2.82
N TYR A 268 -12.10 -11.14 -2.68
CA TYR A 268 -12.32 -12.21 -3.66
C TYR A 268 -12.53 -11.64 -5.08
N ARG A 269 -13.34 -10.59 -5.23
CA ARG A 269 -13.56 -9.92 -6.52
C ARG A 269 -12.26 -9.31 -7.07
N SER A 270 -11.45 -8.69 -6.23
CA SER A 270 -10.14 -8.15 -6.62
C SER A 270 -9.19 -9.25 -7.15
N LEU A 271 -9.27 -10.47 -6.60
CA LEU A 271 -8.50 -11.63 -7.07
C LEU A 271 -8.97 -12.19 -8.42
N MET A 272 -10.07 -11.72 -8.98
CA MET A 272 -10.54 -12.15 -10.31
C MET A 272 -9.72 -11.55 -11.45
N VAL A 273 -8.94 -10.51 -11.19
CA VAL A 273 -8.06 -9.85 -12.15
C VAL A 273 -6.61 -9.99 -11.71
N ASP A 274 -5.72 -10.25 -12.67
CA ASP A 274 -4.30 -10.39 -12.38
C ASP A 274 -3.67 -9.03 -12.04
N SER A 275 -2.90 -8.98 -10.96
CA SER A 275 -2.19 -7.76 -10.51
C SER A 275 -0.76 -7.73 -11.08
N VAL A 276 -0.65 -7.64 -12.40
CA VAL A 276 0.59 -7.66 -13.17
C VAL A 276 0.64 -6.47 -14.12
N CYS A 277 1.75 -5.76 -14.16
CA CYS A 277 1.91 -4.60 -15.04
C CYS A 277 1.92 -4.99 -16.52
N SER A 278 1.27 -4.20 -17.35
CA SER A 278 1.45 -4.22 -18.80
C SER A 278 2.78 -3.58 -19.20
N VAL A 279 3.11 -2.44 -18.60
CA VAL A 279 4.39 -1.74 -18.74
C VAL A 279 4.87 -1.35 -17.35
N ASN A 280 6.05 -1.84 -16.95
CA ASN A 280 6.59 -1.51 -15.64
C ASN A 280 7.15 -0.07 -15.60
N GLY A 281 6.50 0.79 -14.82
CA GLY A 281 6.88 2.18 -14.65
C GLY A 281 8.19 2.40 -13.90
N LEU A 282 8.63 1.43 -13.08
CA LEU A 282 9.93 1.52 -12.39
C LEU A 282 11.09 1.64 -13.39
N ALA A 283 11.05 0.86 -14.47
CA ALA A 283 12.07 0.94 -15.52
C ALA A 283 12.08 2.32 -16.22
N ARG A 284 10.89 2.95 -16.42
CA ARG A 284 10.79 4.30 -16.97
C ARG A 284 11.38 5.38 -16.03
N LEU A 285 11.41 5.09 -14.72
CA LEU A 285 12.00 5.97 -13.70
C LEU A 285 13.47 5.61 -13.39
N GLY A 286 14.09 4.70 -14.15
CA GLY A 286 15.46 4.25 -13.94
C GLY A 286 15.68 3.39 -12.69
N ILE A 287 14.61 2.80 -12.15
CA ILE A 287 14.63 2.00 -10.93
C ILE A 287 14.64 0.52 -11.29
N HIS A 288 15.60 -0.22 -10.74
CA HIS A 288 15.69 -1.68 -10.89
C HIS A 288 14.92 -2.37 -9.75
N PRO A 289 13.76 -2.99 -10.04
CA PRO A 289 12.92 -3.58 -9.00
C PRO A 289 13.58 -4.78 -8.33
N GLN A 290 13.43 -4.89 -7.01
CA GLN A 290 13.97 -5.97 -6.21
C GLN A 290 13.04 -7.19 -6.22
N PRO A 291 13.57 -8.42 -6.41
CA PRO A 291 12.77 -9.64 -6.44
C PRO A 291 12.26 -10.03 -5.04
N LEU A 292 11.00 -10.52 -4.99
CA LEU A 292 10.36 -10.97 -3.75
C LEU A 292 11.23 -11.99 -3.01
N ALA A 293 11.71 -13.02 -3.70
CA ALA A 293 12.49 -14.10 -3.11
C ALA A 293 13.81 -13.64 -2.46
N ALA A 294 14.42 -12.55 -2.94
CA ALA A 294 15.65 -12.01 -2.36
C ALA A 294 15.41 -11.18 -1.09
N ILE A 295 14.20 -10.63 -0.95
CA ILE A 295 13.87 -9.73 0.16
C ILE A 295 13.16 -10.47 1.31
N LEU A 296 12.31 -11.45 1.02
CA LEU A 296 11.55 -12.21 2.04
C LEU A 296 12.42 -12.72 3.19
N PRO A 297 13.60 -13.34 2.96
CA PRO A 297 14.45 -13.86 4.03
C PRO A 297 14.94 -12.80 5.01
N ARG A 298 14.98 -11.52 4.57
CA ARG A 298 15.50 -10.41 5.39
C ARG A 298 14.60 -10.03 6.55
N TYR A 299 13.30 -10.35 6.47
CA TYR A 299 12.34 -9.93 7.51
C TYR A 299 11.36 -11.03 7.96
N LEU A 300 11.11 -12.08 7.16
CA LEU A 300 10.21 -13.18 7.57
C LEU A 300 10.93 -14.32 8.25
N GLY A 301 12.15 -14.64 7.81
CA GLY A 301 12.91 -15.76 8.35
C GLY A 301 13.21 -15.53 9.84
N ASP A 302 13.31 -16.60 10.60
CA ASP A 302 13.87 -16.65 11.96
C ASP A 302 15.31 -16.12 12.02
N GLN A 303 15.80 -15.67 10.89
CA GLN A 303 17.14 -15.10 10.67
C GLN A 303 17.23 -13.59 10.93
N GLY A 304 16.14 -12.90 11.28
CA GLY A 304 16.26 -11.62 11.95
C GLY A 304 17.21 -11.78 13.16
N HIS A 305 18.02 -10.78 13.44
CA HIS A 305 19.04 -10.84 14.52
C HIS A 305 18.53 -11.48 15.81
N ALA A 306 17.22 -11.31 16.15
CA ALA A 306 16.57 -11.94 17.29
C ALA A 306 16.42 -13.46 17.18
N GLY A 307 16.10 -14.01 16.01
CA GLY A 307 15.94 -15.46 15.81
C GLY A 307 17.27 -16.21 15.79
N ARG A 308 18.35 -15.59 15.25
CA ARG A 308 19.72 -16.12 15.38
C ARG A 308 20.13 -16.24 16.84
N TYR A 309 19.93 -15.19 17.64
CA TYR A 309 20.26 -15.21 19.07
C TYR A 309 19.40 -16.21 19.86
N SER A 310 18.12 -16.39 19.53
CA SER A 310 17.27 -17.39 20.17
C SER A 310 17.72 -18.82 19.89
N ARG A 311 18.14 -19.14 18.64
CA ARG A 311 18.72 -20.47 18.31
C ARG A 311 20.06 -20.70 19.01
N TYR A 312 20.93 -19.72 19.07
CA TYR A 312 22.19 -19.84 19.81
C TYR A 312 21.96 -20.02 21.31
N ARG A 313 20.97 -19.36 21.92
CA ARG A 313 20.59 -19.58 23.32
C ARG A 313 20.05 -20.98 23.56
N GLN A 314 19.20 -21.51 22.67
CA GLN A 314 18.68 -22.88 22.78
C GLN A 314 19.77 -23.94 22.58
N SER A 315 20.77 -23.69 21.72
CA SER A 315 21.91 -24.59 21.54
C SER A 315 22.96 -24.49 22.66
N ALA A 316 23.05 -23.35 23.37
CA ALA A 316 23.98 -23.13 24.46
C ALA A 316 23.46 -23.59 25.84
N SER A 317 22.18 -23.96 25.94
CA SER A 317 21.56 -24.48 27.19
C SER A 317 21.53 -26.02 27.26
N ARG A 318 22.51 -26.70 26.63
CA ARG A 318 22.79 -28.12 26.82
C ARG A 318 24.13 -28.33 27.54
#